data_1c646ef8b2ad80feb1fdcbe5ba957fba
#
_entry.id   1c646ef8b2ad80feb1fdcbe5ba957fba
#
_cell.length_a   1.000
_cell.length_b   1.000
_cell.length_c   1.000
_cell.angle_alpha   90.00
_cell.angle_beta   90.00
_cell.angle_gamma   90.00
#
_symmetry.space_group_name_H-M   'P 1'
#
loop_
_entity.id
_entity.type
_entity.pdbx_description
1 polymer ?
#
loop_
_entity_poly.entity_id
_entity_poly.type
_entity_poly.pdbx_seq_one_letter_code
_entity_poly.pdbx_strand_id
1 'polypeptide(L)'
;MDVREVLYDCLRSTEQLAEQRKLCITPCFDEKPVLVNCDEVQLRRAFTNILTNALRYAKEEIQIECKADRGKAIVRIHDDGEGIAPELLPHIFDRFFSTRKGGAGIGLSLAKEIVSLHKGTISASNDGGAVFEISLPLRKTT
;
A
#
# COMPACT_ATOMS: atom_id res chain seq x y z
N MET A 1 6.59 0.96 -16.53
CA MET A 1 5.35 1.49 -15.95
C MET A 1 5.65 2.45 -14.82
N ASP A 2 5.05 3.60 -14.84
CA ASP A 2 5.21 4.58 -13.76
C ASP A 2 4.31 4.20 -12.60
N VAL A 3 4.91 3.91 -11.45
CA VAL A 3 4.18 3.49 -10.26
C VAL A 3 3.18 4.55 -9.81
N ARG A 4 3.49 5.84 -10.04
CA ARG A 4 2.57 6.93 -9.69
C ARG A 4 1.23 6.80 -10.41
N GLU A 5 1.25 6.38 -11.69
CA GLU A 5 0.01 6.19 -12.46
C GLU A 5 -0.82 5.03 -11.90
N VAL A 6 -0.16 3.95 -11.50
CA VAL A 6 -0.85 2.82 -10.88
C VAL A 6 -1.53 3.26 -9.59
N LEU A 7 -0.82 4.05 -8.78
CA LEU A 7 -1.39 4.58 -7.53
C LEU A 7 -2.54 5.54 -7.78
N TYR A 8 -2.46 6.41 -8.79
CA TYR A 8 -3.59 7.28 -9.12
C TYR A 8 -4.83 6.48 -9.55
N ASP A 9 -4.64 5.39 -10.27
CA ASP A 9 -5.77 4.51 -10.62
C ASP A 9 -6.40 3.92 -9.36
N CYS A 10 -5.59 3.52 -8.40
CA CYS A 10 -6.10 3.01 -7.12
C CYS A 10 -6.87 4.08 -6.36
N LEU A 11 -6.37 5.31 -6.36
CA LEU A 11 -7.06 6.43 -5.71
C LEU A 11 -8.42 6.68 -6.35
N ARG A 12 -8.49 6.66 -7.67
CA ARG A 12 -9.77 6.84 -8.36
C ARG A 12 -10.76 5.72 -8.03
N SER A 13 -10.30 4.49 -7.97
CA SER A 13 -11.18 3.35 -7.69
C SER A 13 -11.68 3.32 -6.25
N THR A 14 -11.00 3.97 -5.32
CA THR A 14 -11.38 4.00 -3.91
C THR A 14 -11.99 5.33 -3.47
N GLU A 15 -12.13 6.29 -4.39
CA GLU A 15 -12.61 7.64 -4.07
C GLU A 15 -13.97 7.66 -3.38
N GLN A 16 -14.94 6.89 -3.90
CA GLN A 16 -16.26 6.84 -3.30
C GLN A 16 -16.23 6.28 -1.88
N LEU A 17 -15.43 5.25 -1.64
CA LEU A 17 -15.32 4.67 -0.31
C LEU A 17 -14.71 5.68 0.67
N ALA A 18 -13.71 6.43 0.23
CA ALA A 18 -13.09 7.47 1.05
C ALA A 18 -14.10 8.56 1.39
N GLU A 19 -14.90 8.99 0.42
CA GLU A 19 -15.94 10.00 0.65
C GLU A 19 -17.00 9.52 1.62
N GLN A 20 -17.46 8.28 1.47
CA GLN A 20 -18.47 7.69 2.36
C GLN A 20 -17.97 7.65 3.80
N ARG A 21 -16.68 7.44 4.00
CA ARG A 21 -16.07 7.40 5.32
C ARG A 21 -15.54 8.74 5.80
N LYS A 22 -15.68 9.77 4.98
CA LYS A 22 -15.19 11.13 5.28
C LYS A 22 -13.70 11.15 5.57
N LEU A 23 -12.95 10.36 4.78
CA LEU A 23 -11.51 10.29 4.89
C LEU A 23 -10.83 11.14 3.83
N CYS A 24 -9.73 11.77 4.21
CA CYS A 24 -8.91 12.55 3.29
C CYS A 24 -7.67 11.73 2.93
N ILE A 25 -7.42 11.55 1.64
CA ILE A 25 -6.23 10.87 1.16
C ILE A 25 -5.32 11.91 0.53
N THR A 26 -4.10 11.99 1.02
CA THR A 26 -3.11 12.97 0.56
C THR A 26 -1.98 12.24 -0.18
N PRO A 27 -1.91 12.35 -1.52
CA PRO A 27 -0.78 11.81 -2.26
C PRO A 27 0.43 12.73 -2.16
N CYS A 28 1.61 12.14 -1.99
CA CYS A 28 2.88 12.84 -1.93
C CYS A 28 3.87 12.09 -2.81
N PHE A 29 3.82 12.37 -4.12
CA PHE A 29 4.56 11.64 -5.12
C PHE A 29 5.72 12.46 -5.66
N ASP A 30 6.81 11.78 -6.02
CA ASP A 30 7.94 12.42 -6.70
C ASP A 30 7.44 13.14 -7.95
N GLU A 31 8.13 14.22 -8.29
CA GLU A 31 7.84 14.98 -9.51
C GLU A 31 8.22 14.20 -10.76
N LYS A 32 9.23 13.36 -10.67
CA LYS A 32 9.70 12.55 -11.79
C LYS A 32 9.04 11.17 -11.81
N PRO A 33 8.90 10.57 -12.99
CA PRO A 33 8.36 9.21 -13.08
C PRO A 33 9.16 8.22 -12.25
N VAL A 34 8.45 7.29 -11.62
CA VAL A 34 9.05 6.20 -10.84
C VAL A 34 8.78 4.91 -11.62
N LEU A 35 9.75 4.49 -12.42
CA LEU A 35 9.55 3.43 -13.40
C LEU A 35 9.97 2.06 -12.86
N VAL A 36 9.07 1.10 -12.99
CA VAL A 36 9.25 -0.28 -12.53
C VAL A 36 8.78 -1.22 -13.62
N ASN A 37 9.49 -2.33 -13.81
CA ASN A 37 8.99 -3.42 -14.64
C ASN A 37 7.97 -4.21 -13.83
N CYS A 38 6.71 -4.16 -14.26
CA CYS A 38 5.66 -4.79 -13.48
C CYS A 38 4.48 -5.23 -14.35
N ASP A 39 3.72 -6.16 -13.80
CA ASP A 39 2.38 -6.46 -14.27
C ASP A 39 1.45 -5.42 -13.63
N GLU A 40 0.98 -4.48 -14.43
CA GLU A 40 0.18 -3.36 -13.98
C GLU A 40 -1.10 -3.80 -13.25
N VAL A 41 -1.79 -4.81 -13.77
CA VAL A 41 -3.03 -5.30 -13.19
C VAL A 41 -2.77 -5.88 -11.80
N GLN A 42 -1.71 -6.69 -11.67
CA GLN A 42 -1.37 -7.31 -10.39
C GLN A 42 -0.89 -6.27 -9.38
N LEU A 43 -0.05 -5.35 -9.81
CA LEU A 43 0.47 -4.32 -8.90
C LEU A 43 -0.65 -3.40 -8.42
N ARG A 44 -1.57 -3.02 -9.29
CA ARG A 44 -2.75 -2.26 -8.90
C ARG A 44 -3.56 -2.99 -7.84
N ARG A 45 -3.72 -4.30 -8.01
CA ARG A 45 -4.43 -5.14 -7.06
C ARG A 45 -3.75 -5.14 -5.69
N ALA A 46 -2.43 -5.25 -5.66
CA ALA A 46 -1.68 -5.21 -4.41
C ALA A 46 -1.87 -3.88 -3.68
N PHE A 47 -1.70 -2.76 -4.39
CA PHE A 47 -1.87 -1.44 -3.79
C PHE A 47 -3.31 -1.20 -3.34
N THR A 48 -4.28 -1.62 -4.13
CA THR A 48 -5.70 -1.47 -3.75
C THR A 48 -6.01 -2.24 -2.48
N ASN A 49 -5.48 -3.44 -2.33
CA ASN A 49 -5.68 -4.23 -1.12
C ASN A 49 -5.13 -3.52 0.12
N ILE A 50 -3.95 -2.92 0.00
CA ILE A 50 -3.33 -2.19 1.12
C ILE A 50 -4.11 -0.91 1.40
N LEU A 51 -4.48 -0.18 0.36
CA LEU A 51 -5.23 1.07 0.52
C LEU A 51 -6.61 0.82 1.13
N THR A 52 -7.30 -0.23 0.70
CA THR A 52 -8.59 -0.60 1.26
C THR A 52 -8.46 -0.92 2.75
N ASN A 53 -7.38 -1.60 3.13
CA ASN A 53 -7.10 -1.86 4.52
C ASN A 53 -6.92 -0.55 5.30
N ALA A 54 -6.15 0.40 4.76
CA ALA A 54 -5.97 1.70 5.38
C ALA A 54 -7.28 2.45 5.51
N LEU A 55 -8.14 2.41 4.50
CA LEU A 55 -9.47 3.04 4.53
C LEU A 55 -10.35 2.47 5.65
N ARG A 56 -10.17 1.19 5.97
CA ARG A 56 -10.95 0.54 7.03
C ARG A 56 -10.58 1.04 8.42
N TYR A 57 -9.30 1.36 8.64
CA TYR A 57 -8.79 1.67 9.98
C TYR A 57 -8.46 3.14 10.21
N ALA A 58 -8.35 3.94 9.17
CA ALA A 58 -8.06 5.37 9.32
C ALA A 58 -9.19 6.09 10.06
N LYS A 59 -8.83 7.11 10.81
CA LYS A 59 -9.77 7.98 11.52
C LYS A 59 -10.19 9.14 10.65
N GLU A 60 -9.24 9.86 10.08
CA GLU A 60 -9.50 11.04 9.26
C GLU A 60 -8.63 11.13 8.01
N GLU A 61 -7.40 10.62 8.08
CA GLU A 61 -6.42 10.90 7.05
C GLU A 61 -5.58 9.67 6.67
N ILE A 62 -5.27 9.57 5.39
CA ILE A 62 -4.32 8.61 4.86
C ILE A 62 -3.32 9.38 4.01
N GLN A 63 -2.03 9.11 4.21
CA GLN A 63 -0.97 9.67 3.38
C GLN A 63 -0.37 8.56 2.52
N ILE A 64 -0.14 8.86 1.24
CA ILE A 64 0.50 7.93 0.32
C ILE A 64 1.73 8.60 -0.26
N GLU A 65 2.89 7.99 -0.04
CA GLU A 65 4.14 8.48 -0.62
C GLU A 65 4.58 7.54 -1.74
N CYS A 66 5.18 8.11 -2.78
CA CYS A 66 5.82 7.35 -3.84
C CYS A 66 7.08 8.08 -4.27
N LYS A 67 8.22 7.43 -4.12
CA LYS A 67 9.49 8.05 -4.46
C LYS A 67 10.48 7.02 -4.98
N ALA A 68 11.48 7.51 -5.71
CA ALA A 68 12.62 6.71 -6.11
C ALA A 68 13.76 6.99 -5.14
N ASP A 69 14.38 5.96 -4.60
CA ASP A 69 15.48 6.09 -3.66
C ASP A 69 16.41 4.89 -3.79
N ARG A 70 17.68 5.16 -4.06
CA ARG A 70 18.75 4.14 -4.09
C ARG A 70 18.42 2.92 -4.96
N GLY A 71 17.91 3.16 -6.15
CA GLY A 71 17.60 2.10 -7.10
C GLY A 71 16.28 1.39 -6.83
N LYS A 72 15.47 1.93 -5.94
CA LYS A 72 14.19 1.33 -5.57
C LYS A 72 13.05 2.32 -5.66
N ALA A 73 11.87 1.80 -6.00
CA ALA A 73 10.62 2.54 -5.90
C ALA A 73 10.05 2.26 -4.51
N ILE A 74 9.87 3.30 -3.72
CA ILE A 74 9.35 3.18 -2.36
C ILE A 74 7.93 3.74 -2.35
N VAL A 75 6.96 2.92 -1.94
CA VAL A 75 5.57 3.31 -1.75
C VAL A 75 5.24 3.13 -0.28
N ARG A 76 4.74 4.18 0.35
CA ARG A 76 4.38 4.12 1.77
C ARG A 76 2.94 4.58 1.92
N ILE A 77 2.12 3.74 2.58
CA ILE A 77 0.73 4.04 2.88
C ILE A 77 0.58 4.12 4.39
N HIS A 78 0.27 5.31 4.88
CA HIS A 78 0.24 5.62 6.31
C HIS A 78 -1.15 6.12 6.69
N ASP A 79 -1.84 5.40 7.57
CA ASP A 79 -3.12 5.85 8.13
C ASP A 79 -2.92 6.46 9.52
N ASP A 80 -3.93 7.15 10.00
CA ASP A 80 -3.93 7.77 11.33
C ASP A 80 -4.78 6.99 12.34
N GLY A 81 -4.98 5.71 12.09
CA GLY A 81 -5.75 4.83 12.97
C GLY A 81 -5.00 4.43 14.24
N GLU A 82 -5.52 3.44 14.92
CA GLU A 82 -4.93 2.95 16.16
C GLU A 82 -3.61 2.20 15.95
N GLY A 83 -3.29 1.88 14.72
CA GLY A 83 -2.12 1.07 14.43
C GLY A 83 -2.42 -0.43 14.58
N ILE A 84 -1.37 -1.21 14.51
CA ILE A 84 -1.45 -2.68 14.58
C ILE A 84 -0.86 -3.12 15.89
N ALA A 85 -1.56 -3.97 16.64
CA ALA A 85 -1.03 -4.51 17.88
C ALA A 85 0.33 -5.17 17.63
N PRO A 86 1.36 -4.89 18.45
CA PRO A 86 2.70 -5.42 18.20
C PRO A 86 2.75 -6.94 18.06
N GLU A 87 1.95 -7.66 18.81
CA GLU A 87 1.88 -9.12 18.73
C GLU A 87 1.28 -9.62 17.43
N LEU A 88 0.54 -8.78 16.70
CA LEU A 88 -0.06 -9.13 15.43
C LEU A 88 0.83 -8.80 14.23
N LEU A 89 1.74 -7.82 14.38
CA LEU A 89 2.59 -7.40 13.26
C LEU A 89 3.29 -8.53 12.53
N PRO A 90 3.86 -9.56 13.20
CA PRO A 90 4.51 -10.65 12.48
C PRO A 90 3.55 -11.51 11.66
N HIS A 91 2.26 -11.40 11.90
CA HIS A 91 1.26 -12.30 11.32
C HIS A 91 0.33 -11.66 10.31
N ILE A 92 0.38 -10.34 10.12
CA ILE A 92 -0.62 -9.65 9.29
C ILE A 92 -0.56 -10.02 7.82
N PHE A 93 0.58 -10.55 7.36
CA PHE A 93 0.73 -11.02 5.98
C PHE A 93 0.50 -12.52 5.85
N ASP A 94 0.22 -13.22 6.94
CA ASP A 94 -0.06 -14.64 6.90
C ASP A 94 -1.38 -14.88 6.18
N ARG A 95 -1.43 -15.99 5.44
CA ARG A 95 -2.64 -16.38 4.73
C ARG A 95 -3.76 -16.63 5.74
N PHE A 96 -4.96 -16.10 5.44
CA PHE A 96 -6.15 -16.22 6.28
C PHE A 96 -6.08 -15.46 7.60
N PHE A 97 -5.04 -14.66 7.82
CA PHE A 97 -5.05 -13.74 8.95
C PHE A 97 -6.18 -12.73 8.77
N SER A 98 -7.02 -12.57 9.78
CA SER A 98 -8.04 -11.53 9.78
C SER A 98 -8.20 -10.96 11.17
N THR A 99 -8.54 -9.68 11.22
CA THR A 99 -8.95 -9.05 12.47
C THR A 99 -10.45 -9.23 12.62
N ARG A 100 -10.97 -8.94 13.81
CA ARG A 100 -12.40 -9.10 14.12
C ARG A 100 -13.33 -8.32 13.21
N LYS A 101 -12.84 -7.34 12.47
CA LYS A 101 -13.70 -6.49 11.65
C LYS A 101 -13.95 -7.06 10.27
N GLY A 102 -13.80 -8.35 10.12
CA GLY A 102 -14.29 -9.04 8.94
C GLY A 102 -13.53 -8.83 7.66
N GLY A 103 -12.27 -8.50 7.75
CA GLY A 103 -11.42 -8.50 6.56
C GLY A 103 -11.15 -9.93 6.15
N ALA A 104 -11.33 -10.25 4.86
CA ALA A 104 -10.84 -11.51 4.35
C ALA A 104 -9.33 -11.51 4.52
N GLY A 105 -8.79 -12.45 5.27
CA GLY A 105 -7.36 -12.50 5.60
C GLY A 105 -6.45 -12.82 4.43
N ILE A 106 -6.95 -12.70 3.19
CA ILE A 106 -6.16 -12.95 1.99
C ILE A 106 -5.70 -11.67 1.30
N GLY A 107 -6.26 -10.50 1.67
CA GLY A 107 -5.92 -9.24 1.02
C GLY A 107 -4.46 -8.86 1.18
N LEU A 108 -3.96 -8.84 2.41
CA LEU A 108 -2.57 -8.47 2.69
C LEU A 108 -1.60 -9.58 2.28
N SER A 109 -1.96 -10.84 2.44
CA SER A 109 -1.11 -11.94 2.00
C SER A 109 -0.97 -11.96 0.48
N LEU A 110 -2.04 -11.65 -0.24
CA LEU A 110 -1.99 -11.53 -1.69
C LEU A 110 -1.10 -10.36 -2.11
N ALA A 111 -1.21 -9.22 -1.44
CA ALA A 111 -0.35 -8.07 -1.72
C ALA A 111 1.12 -8.44 -1.54
N LYS A 112 1.45 -9.14 -0.47
CA LYS A 112 2.82 -9.61 -0.23
C LYS A 112 3.29 -10.55 -1.34
N GLU A 113 2.44 -11.48 -1.74
CA GLU A 113 2.76 -12.42 -2.81
C GLU A 113 3.05 -11.69 -4.12
N ILE A 114 2.19 -10.74 -4.48
CA ILE A 114 2.38 -9.95 -5.71
C ILE A 114 3.69 -9.17 -5.65
N VAL A 115 3.95 -8.48 -4.55
CA VAL A 115 5.18 -7.71 -4.36
C VAL A 115 6.40 -8.61 -4.47
N SER A 116 6.35 -9.79 -3.87
CA SER A 116 7.45 -10.76 -3.93
C SER A 116 7.71 -11.24 -5.35
N LEU A 117 6.65 -11.47 -6.13
CA LEU A 117 6.77 -11.86 -7.53
C LEU A 117 7.44 -10.77 -8.37
N HIS A 118 7.34 -9.52 -7.93
CA HIS A 118 8.00 -8.38 -8.57
C HIS A 118 9.40 -8.12 -7.98
N LYS A 119 9.92 -9.06 -7.22
CA LYS A 119 11.25 -8.97 -6.57
C LYS A 119 11.33 -7.81 -5.57
N GLY A 120 10.20 -7.45 -5.00
CA GLY A 120 10.11 -6.40 -3.99
C GLY A 120 9.91 -6.96 -2.59
N THR A 121 9.79 -6.04 -1.65
CA THR A 121 9.50 -6.35 -0.25
C THR A 121 8.35 -5.49 0.25
N ILE A 122 7.63 -6.02 1.24
CA ILE A 122 6.58 -5.28 1.92
C ILE A 122 6.77 -5.45 3.42
N SER A 123 6.59 -4.37 4.15
CA SER A 123 6.69 -4.39 5.61
C SER A 123 5.61 -3.50 6.22
N ALA A 124 5.35 -3.71 7.50
CA ALA A 124 4.40 -2.92 8.24
C ALA A 124 4.98 -2.52 9.58
N SER A 125 4.63 -1.33 10.02
CA SER A 125 5.06 -0.78 11.31
C SER A 125 4.01 0.18 11.82
N ASN A 126 4.25 0.76 12.98
CA ASN A 126 3.37 1.77 13.57
C ASN A 126 4.13 3.08 13.73
N ASP A 127 3.46 4.18 13.37
CA ASP A 127 3.97 5.53 13.57
C ASP A 127 2.76 6.48 13.60
N GLY A 128 2.09 6.55 14.76
CA GLY A 128 0.84 7.30 14.86
C GLY A 128 -0.26 6.73 13.97
N GLY A 129 -0.29 5.42 13.83
CA GLY A 129 -1.15 4.67 12.94
C GLY A 129 -0.34 3.59 12.26
N ALA A 130 -0.95 2.83 11.36
CA ALA A 130 -0.23 1.79 10.64
C ALA A 130 0.49 2.36 9.41
N VAL A 131 1.70 1.87 9.16
CA VAL A 131 2.50 2.24 7.99
C VAL A 131 2.83 0.97 7.22
N PHE A 132 2.43 0.92 5.96
CA PHE A 132 2.82 -0.15 5.04
C PHE A 132 3.82 0.41 4.05
N GLU A 133 4.97 -0.24 3.95
CA GLU A 133 6.02 0.20 3.02
C GLU A 133 6.32 -0.89 2.02
N ILE A 134 6.26 -0.54 0.75
CA ILE A 134 6.56 -1.42 -0.38
C ILE A 134 7.80 -0.91 -1.09
N SER A 135 8.74 -1.81 -1.36
CA SER A 135 9.95 -1.49 -2.09
C SER A 135 10.02 -2.38 -3.33
N LEU A 136 10.17 -1.78 -4.49
CA LEU A 136 10.27 -2.49 -5.77
C LEU A 136 11.53 -2.04 -6.49
N PRO A 137 12.22 -2.95 -7.21
CA PRO A 137 13.40 -2.52 -7.99
C PRO A 137 12.98 -1.56 -9.11
N LEU A 138 13.70 -0.46 -9.25
CA LEU A 138 13.48 0.44 -10.37
C LEU A 138 13.89 -0.24 -11.67
N ARG A 139 13.21 0.14 -12.77
CA ARG A 139 13.60 -0.32 -14.10
C ARG A 139 15.01 0.19 -14.40
N LYS A 140 15.86 -0.73 -14.85
CA LYS A 140 17.22 -0.33 -15.24
C LYS A 140 17.17 0.48 -16.53
N THR A 141 17.83 1.64 -16.51
CA THR A 141 18.05 2.44 -17.71
C THR A 141 19.39 2.04 -18.28
N THR A 142 19.41 1.65 -19.54
CA THR A 142 20.65 1.38 -20.25
C THR A 142 20.98 2.53 -21.17
#